data_add4a1794fa326e1be54411ec15c186f
#
_entry.id   add4a1794fa326e1be54411ec15c186f
#
_cell.length_a   1.000
_cell.length_b   1.000
_cell.length_c   1.000
_cell.angle_alpha   90.00
_cell.angle_beta   90.00
_cell.angle_gamma   90.00
#
_symmetry.space_group_name_H-M   'P 1'
#
loop_
_entity.id
_entity.type
_entity.pdbx_description
1 polymer ?
#
loop_
_entity_poly.entity_id
_entity_poly.type
_entity_poly.pdbx_seq_one_letter_code
_entity_poly.pdbx_strand_id
1 'polypeptide(L)'
;MLILKLLMSVKTGRRDFLKGLIGGLVVGGAVGVAGSEIYRSMIAPPPPPVKEEIPTTPLKAGIQAYLTGGGALWGKPMMQGAVLAIEEINEHGGILGRKINYVVKSETGPEETVREYRTMVLDEKIDFYVGLISSSNTPAVGPVAEELQTLTFFVDGCTDFLFESVVPDPRFCFRITNIQSADGTAAAIGAIKLLNLMEKDKVRIAHIHPDYAYGRNAHAHMQITFEKVLGKDRVEVVYEAFPGLFKVTDFTPYITEIIASKPDILASSLWGADVVNFYKQALGYGLFEKMRFVSCIAHAASPAEAVKDFPDGHIAGVHANYFFLYPEWARYPINKAFVENYYRRWGTYPDSPSEGAYVAVYMYKNAVERAYEILGKWPEVDDIIKTLEGMTVYGPAGPIHVRAGKPNKHQCYKDGIVGISKYDPTYGFSILANPITIPISKITVPEGWEGTPDPKAGTLAYSWISQTWREGELPV
;
A
#
# COMPACT_ATOMS: atom_id res chain seq x y z
N MET A 1 8.27 39.63 16.35
CA MET A 1 8.81 41.00 16.40
C MET A 1 9.99 41.23 15.44
N LEU A 2 10.73 40.20 15.02
CA LEU A 2 11.86 40.33 14.06
C LEU A 2 11.39 40.48 12.60
N ILE A 3 10.34 39.78 12.19
CA ILE A 3 9.80 39.79 10.81
C ILE A 3 9.13 41.14 10.46
N LEU A 4 8.53 41.80 11.44
CA LEU A 4 7.92 43.13 11.22
C LEU A 4 8.95 44.23 11.02
N LYS A 5 10.17 44.09 11.58
CA LYS A 5 11.26 45.05 11.37
C LYS A 5 11.93 44.92 9.99
N LEU A 6 11.94 43.69 9.41
CA LEU A 6 12.49 43.47 8.08
C LEU A 6 11.57 43.99 6.97
N LEU A 7 10.26 43.93 7.16
CA LEU A 7 9.28 44.44 6.19
C LEU A 7 9.19 45.98 6.19
N MET A 8 9.55 46.62 7.29
CA MET A 8 9.59 48.09 7.34
C MET A 8 10.86 48.69 6.70
N SER A 9 11.99 47.94 6.69
CA SER A 9 13.23 48.35 6.04
C SER A 9 13.13 48.33 4.51
N VAL A 10 12.33 47.41 3.96
CA VAL A 10 12.13 47.31 2.50
C VAL A 10 11.19 48.39 1.95
N LYS A 11 10.31 48.97 2.78
CA LYS A 11 9.40 50.04 2.34
C LYS A 11 10.07 51.40 2.14
N THR A 12 11.13 51.70 2.86
CA THR A 12 11.88 52.98 2.69
C THR A 12 12.73 53.00 1.41
N GLY A 13 13.36 51.87 1.06
CA GLY A 13 14.15 51.80 -0.17
C GLY A 13 13.34 51.86 -1.47
N ARG A 14 12.09 51.44 -1.47
CA ARG A 14 11.22 51.49 -2.65
C ARG A 14 10.73 52.92 -2.99
N ARG A 15 10.53 53.76 -1.97
CA ARG A 15 10.06 55.12 -2.17
C ARG A 15 11.19 56.03 -2.66
N ASP A 16 12.41 55.82 -2.20
CA ASP A 16 13.58 56.58 -2.63
C ASP A 16 14.08 56.14 -4.00
N PHE A 17 13.93 54.87 -4.35
CA PHE A 17 14.17 54.32 -5.69
C PHE A 17 13.21 54.93 -6.73
N LEU A 18 11.92 55.06 -6.42
CA LEU A 18 10.92 55.65 -7.32
C LEU A 18 11.11 57.15 -7.47
N LYS A 19 11.58 57.88 -6.45
CA LYS A 19 11.90 59.32 -6.54
C LYS A 19 13.14 59.56 -7.40
N GLY A 20 14.14 58.69 -7.34
CA GLY A 20 15.30 58.69 -8.22
C GLY A 20 14.97 58.47 -9.70
N LEU A 21 13.98 57.59 -9.97
CA LEU A 21 13.52 57.28 -11.32
C LEU A 21 12.71 58.43 -11.95
N ILE A 22 11.91 59.16 -11.16
CA ILE A 22 11.09 60.29 -11.64
C ILE A 22 11.96 61.53 -11.85
N GLY A 23 13.01 61.73 -11.03
CA GLY A 23 13.97 62.83 -11.22
C GLY A 23 14.88 62.71 -12.42
N GLY A 24 15.11 61.49 -12.92
CA GLY A 24 15.96 61.20 -14.09
C GLY A 24 15.27 61.33 -15.46
N LEU A 25 13.93 61.49 -15.47
CA LEU A 25 13.14 61.54 -16.71
C LEU A 25 13.09 62.97 -17.37
N VAL A 26 13.74 63.93 -16.78
CA VAL A 26 13.70 65.36 -17.27
C VAL A 26 14.99 65.77 -17.99
N VAL A 27 16.05 64.97 -17.99
CA VAL A 27 17.31 65.31 -18.66
C VAL A 27 17.76 64.19 -19.61
N GLY A 28 17.43 64.26 -20.87
CA GLY A 28 18.15 63.70 -21.98
C GLY A 28 17.60 62.40 -22.57
N GLY A 29 17.10 62.50 -23.81
CA GLY A 29 16.52 61.46 -24.65
C GLY A 29 17.47 60.35 -25.10
N ALA A 30 18.59 60.08 -24.43
CA ALA A 30 19.51 58.98 -24.75
C ALA A 30 19.55 57.86 -23.69
N VAL A 31 18.98 58.08 -22.50
CA VAL A 31 18.99 57.07 -21.40
C VAL A 31 17.71 56.19 -21.42
N GLY A 32 16.71 56.58 -22.19
CA GLY A 32 15.39 55.90 -22.23
C GLY A 32 15.41 54.48 -22.81
N VAL A 33 16.31 54.20 -23.74
CA VAL A 33 16.38 52.89 -24.41
C VAL A 33 17.08 51.85 -23.54
N ALA A 34 18.20 52.22 -22.92
CA ALA A 34 18.93 51.30 -22.03
C ALA A 34 18.16 51.03 -20.73
N GLY A 35 17.42 52.00 -20.18
CA GLY A 35 16.56 51.81 -19.00
C GLY A 35 15.35 50.93 -19.28
N SER A 36 14.79 50.98 -20.48
CA SER A 36 13.65 50.13 -20.87
C SER A 36 14.06 48.67 -21.10
N GLU A 37 15.27 48.45 -21.58
CA GLU A 37 15.84 47.12 -21.77
C GLU A 37 16.15 46.43 -20.42
N ILE A 38 16.75 47.20 -19.49
CA ILE A 38 17.02 46.70 -18.12
C ILE A 38 15.70 46.45 -17.37
N TYR A 39 14.70 47.33 -17.52
CA TYR A 39 13.40 47.13 -16.90
C TYR A 39 12.66 45.92 -17.50
N ARG A 40 12.72 45.70 -18.81
CA ARG A 40 12.15 44.52 -19.48
C ARG A 40 12.88 43.26 -19.06
N SER A 41 14.20 43.26 -18.91
CA SER A 41 14.95 42.07 -18.41
C SER A 41 14.66 41.76 -16.95
N MET A 42 14.26 42.73 -16.12
CA MET A 42 13.87 42.52 -14.72
C MET A 42 12.41 42.04 -14.55
N ILE A 43 11.55 42.26 -15.57
CA ILE A 43 10.12 41.89 -15.51
C ILE A 43 9.82 40.75 -16.48
N ALA A 44 10.70 40.47 -17.42
CA ALA A 44 10.52 39.31 -18.27
C ALA A 44 10.50 38.05 -17.38
N PRO A 45 9.45 37.21 -17.48
CA PRO A 45 9.51 35.92 -16.83
C PRO A 45 10.82 35.24 -17.28
N PRO A 46 11.50 34.49 -16.42
CA PRO A 46 12.67 33.76 -16.82
C PRO A 46 12.32 32.98 -18.10
N PRO A 47 13.24 32.96 -19.09
CA PRO A 47 12.98 32.16 -20.30
C PRO A 47 12.55 30.77 -19.88
N PRO A 48 11.54 30.19 -20.54
CA PRO A 48 11.14 28.84 -20.23
C PRO A 48 12.40 27.95 -20.24
N PRO A 49 12.54 27.05 -19.27
CA PRO A 49 13.73 26.19 -19.20
C PRO A 49 13.91 25.53 -20.57
N VAL A 50 15.12 25.59 -21.10
CA VAL A 50 15.47 24.88 -22.33
C VAL A 50 15.26 23.42 -22.02
N LYS A 51 14.26 22.79 -22.65
CA LYS A 51 14.01 21.38 -22.47
C LYS A 51 15.22 20.60 -22.98
N GLU A 52 15.90 19.93 -22.08
CA GLU A 52 16.96 19.01 -22.44
C GLU A 52 16.41 17.83 -23.25
N GLU A 53 17.23 17.28 -24.11
CA GLU A 53 16.84 16.13 -24.94
C GLU A 53 16.59 14.90 -24.07
N ILE A 54 15.39 14.29 -24.21
CA ILE A 54 15.02 13.11 -23.43
C ILE A 54 15.86 11.91 -23.91
N PRO A 55 16.45 11.10 -23.01
CA PRO A 55 17.15 9.88 -23.41
C PRO A 55 16.27 8.96 -24.23
N THR A 56 16.81 8.37 -25.30
CA THR A 56 16.08 7.47 -26.21
C THR A 56 16.16 6.00 -25.79
N THR A 57 17.08 5.64 -24.88
CA THR A 57 17.24 4.28 -24.39
C THR A 57 16.01 3.83 -23.62
N PRO A 58 15.48 2.62 -23.85
CA PRO A 58 14.39 2.09 -23.05
C PRO A 58 14.71 2.05 -21.55
N LEU A 59 13.69 2.20 -20.71
CA LEU A 59 13.78 1.91 -19.29
C LEU A 59 13.72 0.39 -19.07
N LYS A 60 14.23 -0.08 -17.93
CA LYS A 60 14.14 -1.48 -17.54
C LYS A 60 13.56 -1.62 -16.13
N ALA A 61 12.44 -2.31 -16.00
CA ALA A 61 11.83 -2.67 -14.71
C ALA A 61 12.31 -4.03 -14.24
N GLY A 62 12.63 -4.17 -12.95
CA GLY A 62 12.79 -5.45 -12.29
C GLY A 62 11.48 -5.88 -11.61
N ILE A 63 10.97 -7.06 -11.91
CA ILE A 63 9.78 -7.61 -11.30
C ILE A 63 10.16 -8.89 -10.52
N GLN A 64 9.84 -8.96 -9.23
CA GLN A 64 10.15 -10.15 -8.43
C GLN A 64 8.92 -10.62 -7.67
N ALA A 65 8.51 -11.88 -7.89
CA ALA A 65 7.26 -12.43 -7.39
C ALA A 65 7.37 -13.92 -7.10
N TYR A 66 6.51 -14.45 -6.23
CA TYR A 66 6.32 -15.88 -6.12
C TYR A 66 5.73 -16.44 -7.41
N LEU A 67 6.55 -17.18 -8.18
CA LEU A 67 6.11 -17.81 -9.43
C LEU A 67 5.68 -19.27 -9.24
N THR A 68 6.09 -19.88 -8.14
CA THR A 68 5.81 -21.28 -7.78
C THR A 68 5.51 -21.42 -6.28
N GLY A 69 5.02 -22.59 -5.87
CA GLY A 69 4.73 -22.90 -4.47
C GLY A 69 3.47 -22.22 -3.94
N GLY A 70 3.30 -22.22 -2.61
CA GLY A 70 2.09 -21.74 -1.93
C GLY A 70 1.81 -20.25 -2.09
N GLY A 71 2.84 -19.43 -2.30
CA GLY A 71 2.72 -18.00 -2.54
C GLY A 71 2.37 -17.62 -3.99
N ALA A 72 2.40 -18.58 -4.92
CA ALA A 72 2.17 -18.29 -6.33
C ALA A 72 0.75 -17.78 -6.64
N LEU A 73 -0.23 -18.09 -5.77
CA LEU A 73 -1.59 -17.55 -5.88
C LEU A 73 -1.64 -16.02 -5.77
N TRP A 74 -0.63 -15.43 -5.12
CA TRP A 74 -0.48 -13.97 -4.99
C TRP A 74 0.58 -13.42 -5.93
N GLY A 75 1.71 -14.12 -6.04
CA GLY A 75 2.85 -13.64 -6.80
C GLY A 75 2.60 -13.59 -8.30
N LYS A 76 1.91 -14.57 -8.88
CA LYS A 76 1.58 -14.54 -10.32
C LYS A 76 0.67 -13.37 -10.69
N PRO A 77 -0.47 -13.13 -9.99
CA PRO A 77 -1.27 -11.95 -10.23
C PRO A 77 -0.51 -10.64 -10.06
N MET A 78 0.38 -10.54 -9.06
CA MET A 78 1.24 -9.38 -8.87
C MET A 78 2.10 -9.11 -10.12
N MET A 79 2.82 -10.13 -10.60
CA MET A 79 3.60 -10.01 -11.84
C MET A 79 2.71 -9.61 -13.01
N GLN A 80 1.53 -10.20 -13.14
CA GLN A 80 0.58 -9.91 -14.21
C GLN A 80 0.10 -8.45 -14.19
N GLY A 81 -0.14 -7.89 -13.00
CA GLY A 81 -0.52 -6.49 -12.84
C GLY A 81 0.59 -5.53 -13.28
N ALA A 82 1.85 -5.80 -12.90
CA ALA A 82 2.99 -5.01 -13.33
C ALA A 82 3.20 -5.07 -14.85
N VAL A 83 3.11 -6.28 -15.43
CA VAL A 83 3.25 -6.47 -16.89
C VAL A 83 2.14 -5.75 -17.65
N LEU A 84 0.89 -5.83 -17.19
CA LEU A 84 -0.23 -5.11 -17.81
C LEU A 84 0.02 -3.60 -17.85
N ALA A 85 0.44 -3.01 -16.73
CA ALA A 85 0.77 -1.59 -16.67
C ALA A 85 1.88 -1.20 -17.65
N ILE A 86 2.94 -2.02 -17.73
CA ILE A 86 4.05 -1.80 -18.67
C ILE A 86 3.56 -1.90 -20.13
N GLU A 87 2.76 -2.90 -20.46
CA GLU A 87 2.19 -3.07 -21.80
C GLU A 87 1.34 -1.85 -22.18
N GLU A 88 0.42 -1.39 -21.32
CA GLU A 88 -0.43 -0.21 -21.56
C GLU A 88 0.40 1.07 -21.72
N ILE A 89 1.37 1.33 -20.85
CA ILE A 89 2.25 2.49 -20.95
C ILE A 89 3.03 2.44 -22.27
N ASN A 90 3.52 1.28 -22.64
CA ASN A 90 4.24 1.09 -23.89
C ASN A 90 3.35 1.30 -25.14
N GLU A 91 2.12 0.84 -25.12
CA GLU A 91 1.15 1.08 -26.20
C GLU A 91 0.91 2.58 -26.41
N HIS A 92 0.89 3.35 -25.32
CA HIS A 92 0.71 4.81 -25.35
C HIS A 92 2.02 5.61 -25.56
N GLY A 93 3.10 4.96 -25.97
CA GLY A 93 4.34 5.66 -26.33
C GLY A 93 5.44 5.59 -25.28
N GLY A 94 5.21 4.95 -24.13
CA GLY A 94 6.16 4.87 -23.03
C GLY A 94 6.10 6.08 -22.09
N ILE A 95 7.11 6.24 -21.25
CA ILE A 95 7.26 7.39 -20.35
C ILE A 95 8.06 8.46 -21.09
N LEU A 96 7.41 9.56 -21.46
CA LEU A 96 8.02 10.64 -22.24
C LEU A 96 8.75 10.15 -23.51
N GLY A 97 8.20 9.12 -24.16
CA GLY A 97 8.79 8.50 -25.36
C GLY A 97 9.70 7.29 -25.10
N ARG A 98 10.10 7.02 -23.85
CA ARG A 98 10.92 5.86 -23.49
C ARG A 98 10.03 4.66 -23.18
N LYS A 99 10.19 3.57 -23.92
CA LYS A 99 9.53 2.29 -23.65
C LYS A 99 10.14 1.64 -22.40
N ILE A 100 9.36 0.78 -21.73
CA ILE A 100 9.80 0.03 -20.56
C ILE A 100 9.99 -1.44 -20.96
N ASN A 101 11.20 -1.94 -20.85
CA ASN A 101 11.51 -3.37 -20.85
C ASN A 101 11.45 -3.88 -19.43
N TYR A 102 11.36 -5.21 -19.23
CA TYR A 102 11.36 -5.78 -17.88
C TYR A 102 12.07 -7.12 -17.82
N VAL A 103 12.55 -7.45 -16.62
CA VAL A 103 13.01 -8.79 -16.26
C VAL A 103 12.18 -9.31 -15.11
N VAL A 104 11.90 -10.62 -15.09
CA VAL A 104 11.14 -11.26 -14.02
C VAL A 104 12.04 -12.27 -13.31
N LYS A 105 12.07 -12.20 -11.98
CA LYS A 105 12.76 -13.14 -11.11
C LYS A 105 11.79 -13.73 -10.07
N SER A 106 12.15 -14.92 -9.57
CA SER A 106 11.35 -15.57 -8.55
C SER A 106 11.61 -14.99 -7.17
N GLU A 107 10.54 -14.74 -6.42
CA GLU A 107 10.59 -14.56 -4.97
C GLU A 107 10.56 -15.94 -4.32
N THR A 108 11.39 -16.15 -3.28
CA THR A 108 11.45 -17.39 -2.51
C THR A 108 11.73 -17.06 -1.03
N GLY A 109 12.73 -17.66 -0.41
CA GLY A 109 13.19 -17.26 0.93
C GLY A 109 14.03 -15.98 0.89
N PRO A 110 14.27 -15.34 2.07
CA PRO A 110 14.92 -14.03 2.13
C PRO A 110 16.30 -13.97 1.45
N GLU A 111 17.15 -14.95 1.70
CA GLU A 111 18.52 -14.99 1.16
C GLU A 111 18.52 -15.03 -0.37
N GLU A 112 17.74 -15.93 -0.95
CA GLU A 112 17.64 -16.08 -2.39
C GLU A 112 16.99 -14.85 -3.04
N THR A 113 15.94 -14.32 -2.41
CA THR A 113 15.27 -13.11 -2.89
C THR A 113 16.23 -11.92 -2.95
N VAL A 114 17.07 -11.74 -1.94
CA VAL A 114 18.13 -10.71 -1.94
C VAL A 114 19.15 -10.96 -3.05
N ARG A 115 19.55 -12.20 -3.28
CA ARG A 115 20.49 -12.54 -4.36
C ARG A 115 19.93 -12.15 -5.74
N GLU A 116 18.69 -12.54 -6.02
CA GLU A 116 18.03 -12.19 -7.28
C GLU A 116 17.80 -10.67 -7.43
N TYR A 117 17.50 -9.97 -6.32
CA TYR A 117 17.41 -8.52 -6.30
C TYR A 117 18.75 -7.87 -6.73
N ARG A 118 19.87 -8.31 -6.11
CA ARG A 118 21.22 -7.83 -6.47
C ARG A 118 21.55 -8.10 -7.94
N THR A 119 21.22 -9.27 -8.47
CA THR A 119 21.38 -9.62 -9.89
C THR A 119 20.61 -8.64 -10.77
N MET A 120 19.36 -8.33 -10.46
CA MET A 120 18.59 -7.37 -11.26
C MET A 120 19.20 -5.97 -11.24
N VAL A 121 19.71 -5.52 -10.10
CA VAL A 121 20.30 -4.18 -9.97
C VAL A 121 21.69 -4.13 -10.63
N LEU A 122 22.56 -5.07 -10.30
CA LEU A 122 23.99 -5.00 -10.66
C LEU A 122 24.28 -5.51 -12.06
N ASP A 123 23.62 -6.57 -12.50
CA ASP A 123 23.89 -7.23 -13.77
C ASP A 123 22.89 -6.79 -14.84
N GLU A 124 21.58 -6.81 -14.51
CA GLU A 124 20.52 -6.43 -15.45
C GLU A 124 20.33 -4.91 -15.58
N LYS A 125 20.86 -4.11 -14.63
CA LYS A 125 20.82 -2.65 -14.64
C LYS A 125 19.39 -2.11 -14.75
N ILE A 126 18.52 -2.54 -13.86
CA ILE A 126 17.14 -2.03 -13.79
C ILE A 126 17.12 -0.56 -13.36
N ASP A 127 16.19 0.23 -13.92
CA ASP A 127 15.94 1.62 -13.51
C ASP A 127 15.06 1.70 -12.25
N PHE A 128 14.16 0.76 -12.08
CA PHE A 128 13.30 0.65 -10.90
C PHE A 128 12.84 -0.80 -10.66
N TYR A 129 12.47 -1.07 -9.43
CA TYR A 129 12.04 -2.40 -9.00
C TYR A 129 10.58 -2.39 -8.51
N VAL A 130 9.85 -3.46 -8.85
CA VAL A 130 8.46 -3.73 -8.41
C VAL A 130 8.39 -5.15 -7.88
N GLY A 131 8.01 -5.32 -6.63
CA GLY A 131 7.91 -6.69 -6.15
C GLY A 131 7.66 -6.88 -4.68
N LEU A 132 7.72 -8.13 -4.36
CA LEU A 132 7.61 -8.85 -3.12
C LEU A 132 6.21 -8.91 -2.50
N ILE A 133 5.90 -10.12 -2.09
CA ILE A 133 4.69 -10.49 -1.36
C ILE A 133 5.00 -10.76 0.12
N SER A 134 6.16 -11.39 0.40
CA SER A 134 6.41 -11.88 1.75
C SER A 134 6.92 -10.81 2.70
N SER A 135 6.27 -10.70 3.86
CA SER A 135 6.72 -9.90 5.00
C SER A 135 8.05 -10.36 5.63
N SER A 136 8.59 -11.51 5.22
CA SER A 136 9.95 -11.93 5.58
C SER A 136 10.99 -11.37 4.62
N ASN A 137 10.61 -11.11 3.36
CA ASN A 137 11.53 -10.73 2.30
C ASN A 137 11.73 -9.21 2.20
N THR A 138 10.68 -8.41 2.44
CA THR A 138 10.81 -6.94 2.39
C THR A 138 11.80 -6.37 3.40
N PRO A 139 11.86 -6.86 4.66
CA PRO A 139 12.91 -6.44 5.60
C PRO A 139 14.32 -6.89 5.20
N ALA A 140 14.43 -7.98 4.45
CA ALA A 140 15.73 -8.44 3.96
C ALA A 140 16.22 -7.63 2.75
N VAL A 141 15.33 -7.27 1.84
CA VAL A 141 15.66 -6.51 0.63
C VAL A 141 15.76 -5.01 0.91
N GLY A 142 14.97 -4.46 1.83
CA GLY A 142 14.94 -3.01 2.10
C GLY A 142 16.31 -2.38 2.34
N PRO A 143 17.14 -2.88 3.28
CA PRO A 143 18.50 -2.35 3.49
C PRO A 143 19.39 -2.45 2.24
N VAL A 144 19.20 -3.49 1.42
CA VAL A 144 19.96 -3.68 0.17
C VAL A 144 19.54 -2.67 -0.90
N ALA A 145 18.25 -2.34 -0.95
CA ALA A 145 17.72 -1.32 -1.86
C ALA A 145 18.29 0.08 -1.50
N GLU A 146 18.37 0.40 -0.21
CA GLU A 146 19.00 1.63 0.28
C GLU A 146 20.52 1.65 -0.01
N GLU A 147 21.24 0.53 0.21
CA GLU A 147 22.65 0.36 -0.08
C GLU A 147 22.96 0.59 -1.58
N LEU A 148 22.17 -0.04 -2.45
CA LEU A 148 22.34 0.03 -3.90
C LEU A 148 21.67 1.25 -4.54
N GLN A 149 21.03 2.09 -3.75
CA GLN A 149 20.37 3.32 -4.20
C GLN A 149 19.37 3.09 -5.33
N THR A 150 18.59 2.00 -5.24
CA THR A 150 17.66 1.57 -6.29
C THR A 150 16.24 1.88 -5.89
N LEU A 151 15.53 2.66 -6.71
CA LEU A 151 14.12 3.00 -6.49
C LEU A 151 13.28 1.71 -6.49
N THR A 152 12.74 1.38 -5.33
CA THR A 152 12.11 0.11 -5.03
C THR A 152 10.69 0.30 -4.55
N PHE A 153 9.74 -0.27 -5.30
CA PHE A 153 8.33 -0.32 -4.93
C PHE A 153 7.99 -1.72 -4.43
N PHE A 154 7.90 -1.87 -3.11
CA PHE A 154 7.33 -3.06 -2.51
C PHE A 154 5.83 -3.06 -2.73
N VAL A 155 5.33 -4.05 -3.46
CA VAL A 155 3.90 -4.17 -3.76
C VAL A 155 3.13 -4.56 -2.52
N ASP A 156 3.67 -5.53 -1.78
CA ASP A 156 3.14 -6.09 -0.54
C ASP A 156 4.28 -6.27 0.48
N GLY A 157 4.33 -7.40 1.19
CA GLY A 157 5.28 -7.61 2.26
C GLY A 157 5.07 -6.61 3.39
N CYS A 158 3.79 -6.49 3.78
CA CYS A 158 3.20 -5.38 4.52
C CYS A 158 3.57 -5.30 6.00
N THR A 159 4.59 -6.05 6.48
CA THR A 159 5.02 -6.00 7.88
C THR A 159 5.33 -4.57 8.33
N ASP A 160 4.86 -4.21 9.52
CA ASP A 160 5.14 -2.93 10.16
C ASP A 160 6.65 -2.71 10.35
N PHE A 161 7.40 -3.78 10.63
CA PHE A 161 8.84 -3.71 10.94
C PHE A 161 9.69 -3.09 9.83
N LEU A 162 9.30 -3.16 8.57
CA LEU A 162 10.09 -2.59 7.49
C LEU A 162 10.40 -1.11 7.74
N PHE A 163 9.38 -0.28 7.96
CA PHE A 163 9.53 1.16 8.13
C PHE A 163 9.50 1.63 9.58
N GLU A 164 9.24 0.74 10.53
CA GLU A 164 9.31 1.08 11.95
C GLU A 164 10.69 0.81 12.56
N SER A 165 11.43 -0.19 12.05
CA SER A 165 12.69 -0.62 12.67
C SER A 165 13.82 -0.96 11.72
N VAL A 166 13.54 -1.57 10.56
CA VAL A 166 14.59 -2.05 9.64
C VAL A 166 15.10 -0.93 8.74
N VAL A 167 14.21 -0.16 8.15
CA VAL A 167 14.51 1.02 7.33
C VAL A 167 13.62 2.19 7.82
N PRO A 168 13.87 2.74 9.01
CA PRO A 168 12.97 3.72 9.64
C PRO A 168 13.00 5.11 8.99
N ASP A 169 13.96 5.34 8.12
CA ASP A 169 14.07 6.56 7.31
C ASP A 169 14.40 6.20 5.85
N PRO A 170 13.46 5.60 5.14
CA PRO A 170 13.69 5.15 3.77
C PRO A 170 13.94 6.34 2.84
N ARG A 171 14.82 6.11 1.87
CA ARG A 171 15.04 7.03 0.76
C ARG A 171 14.60 6.40 -0.56
N PHE A 172 14.99 5.16 -0.82
CA PHE A 172 14.75 4.47 -2.08
C PHE A 172 13.59 3.47 -2.01
N CYS A 173 13.15 3.10 -0.82
CA CYS A 173 12.07 2.14 -0.62
C CYS A 173 10.71 2.82 -0.45
N PHE A 174 9.73 2.36 -1.21
CA PHE A 174 8.31 2.73 -1.11
C PHE A 174 7.47 1.46 -0.98
N ARG A 175 6.35 1.50 -0.26
CA ARG A 175 5.44 0.35 -0.19
C ARG A 175 4.02 0.77 -0.57
N ILE A 176 3.42 0.03 -1.51
CA ILE A 176 2.18 0.41 -2.20
C ILE A 176 0.94 -0.05 -1.45
N THR A 177 0.98 -1.25 -0.89
CA THR A 177 -0.17 -1.78 -0.14
C THR A 177 -0.21 -1.26 1.30
N ASN A 178 -1.33 -1.44 2.00
CA ASN A 178 -1.47 -1.02 3.38
C ASN A 178 -0.50 -1.76 4.31
N ILE A 179 -0.24 -1.15 5.44
CA ILE A 179 0.53 -1.73 6.53
C ILE A 179 -0.31 -2.80 7.23
N GLN A 180 0.32 -3.87 7.67
CA GLN A 180 -0.33 -5.07 8.20
C GLN A 180 -1.14 -4.80 9.49
N SER A 181 -0.71 -3.88 10.33
CA SER A 181 -1.50 -3.44 11.49
C SER A 181 -2.87 -2.90 11.09
N ALA A 182 -2.95 -2.19 9.96
CA ALA A 182 -4.22 -1.69 9.43
C ALA A 182 -5.15 -2.82 8.98
N ASP A 183 -4.62 -3.89 8.37
CA ASP A 183 -5.43 -5.03 7.92
C ASP A 183 -6.08 -5.76 9.10
N GLY A 184 -5.30 -6.09 10.13
CA GLY A 184 -5.81 -6.75 11.33
C GLY A 184 -6.86 -5.88 12.05
N THR A 185 -6.56 -4.60 12.18
CA THR A 185 -7.47 -3.63 12.81
C THR A 185 -8.75 -3.46 12.00
N ALA A 186 -8.66 -3.31 10.66
CA ALA A 186 -9.82 -3.17 9.79
C ALA A 186 -10.72 -4.41 9.84
N ALA A 187 -10.14 -5.61 9.78
CA ALA A 187 -10.89 -6.86 9.85
C ALA A 187 -11.65 -7.00 11.18
N ALA A 188 -11.02 -6.67 12.31
CA ALA A 188 -11.65 -6.70 13.61
C ALA A 188 -12.78 -5.67 13.74
N ILE A 189 -12.58 -4.42 13.29
CA ILE A 189 -13.63 -3.38 13.26
C ILE A 189 -14.78 -3.82 12.36
N GLY A 190 -14.48 -4.36 11.19
CA GLY A 190 -15.48 -4.87 10.26
C GLY A 190 -16.32 -5.99 10.89
N ALA A 191 -15.69 -6.93 11.58
CA ALA A 191 -16.39 -7.99 12.32
C ALA A 191 -17.27 -7.43 13.41
N ILE A 192 -16.77 -6.48 14.22
CA ILE A 192 -17.55 -5.84 15.28
C ILE A 192 -18.81 -5.19 14.73
N LYS A 193 -18.71 -4.44 13.64
CA LYS A 193 -19.83 -3.75 12.99
C LYS A 193 -20.80 -4.72 12.32
N LEU A 194 -20.29 -5.58 11.43
CA LEU A 194 -21.12 -6.42 10.57
C LEU A 194 -21.79 -7.59 11.32
N LEU A 195 -21.22 -8.00 12.46
CA LEU A 195 -21.78 -9.05 13.32
C LEU A 195 -22.46 -8.51 14.59
N ASN A 196 -22.59 -7.18 14.73
CA ASN A 196 -23.18 -6.52 15.90
C ASN A 196 -22.58 -6.97 17.24
N LEU A 197 -21.25 -7.13 17.31
CA LEU A 197 -20.61 -7.68 18.50
C LEU A 197 -20.66 -6.75 19.72
N MET A 198 -20.92 -5.47 19.54
CA MET A 198 -21.14 -4.53 20.64
C MET A 198 -22.35 -4.88 21.50
N GLU A 199 -23.32 -5.63 20.96
CA GLU A 199 -24.53 -6.04 21.64
C GLU A 199 -24.37 -7.33 22.50
N LYS A 200 -23.24 -8.05 22.33
CA LYS A 200 -22.96 -9.28 23.06
C LYS A 200 -22.31 -8.99 24.42
N ASP A 201 -22.77 -9.64 25.48
CA ASP A 201 -22.16 -9.52 26.81
C ASP A 201 -20.72 -10.06 26.82
N LYS A 202 -20.46 -11.13 26.08
CA LYS A 202 -19.14 -11.77 25.94
C LYS A 202 -18.92 -12.29 24.54
N VAL A 203 -17.68 -12.19 24.04
CA VAL A 203 -17.27 -12.70 22.74
C VAL A 203 -16.10 -13.66 22.92
N ARG A 204 -16.29 -14.92 22.49
CA ARG A 204 -15.29 -15.97 22.53
C ARG A 204 -14.57 -16.02 21.19
N ILE A 205 -13.25 -15.86 21.20
CA ILE A 205 -12.44 -15.76 19.99
C ILE A 205 -11.41 -16.88 19.94
N ALA A 206 -11.38 -17.62 18.84
CA ALA A 206 -10.26 -18.47 18.48
C ALA A 206 -9.40 -17.76 17.43
N HIS A 207 -8.11 -18.03 17.42
CA HIS A 207 -7.13 -17.47 16.48
C HIS A 207 -6.39 -18.57 15.73
N ILE A 208 -6.23 -18.39 14.39
CA ILE A 208 -5.33 -19.18 13.57
C ILE A 208 -4.59 -18.27 12.58
N HIS A 209 -3.27 -18.17 12.72
CA HIS A 209 -2.43 -17.24 11.96
C HIS A 209 -1.13 -17.93 11.53
N PRO A 210 -0.53 -17.62 10.36
CA PRO A 210 0.73 -18.23 9.97
C PRO A 210 1.89 -17.80 10.89
N ASP A 211 2.79 -18.73 11.20
CA ASP A 211 3.91 -18.51 12.13
C ASP A 211 5.07 -17.72 11.50
N TYR A 212 4.88 -16.43 11.30
CA TYR A 212 5.92 -15.47 10.91
C TYR A 212 5.45 -14.03 11.17
N ALA A 213 6.27 -13.02 10.84
CA ALA A 213 6.02 -11.61 11.17
C ALA A 213 4.58 -11.15 10.87
N TYR A 214 4.07 -11.43 9.64
CA TYR A 214 2.73 -11.05 9.26
C TYR A 214 1.66 -11.65 10.18
N GLY A 215 1.69 -12.98 10.37
CA GLY A 215 0.66 -13.64 11.15
C GLY A 215 0.67 -13.25 12.63
N ARG A 216 1.85 -13.12 13.21
CA ARG A 216 2.01 -12.70 14.61
C ARG A 216 1.49 -11.29 14.86
N ASN A 217 1.81 -10.37 13.95
CA ASN A 217 1.34 -8.99 14.06
C ASN A 217 -0.17 -8.87 13.78
N ALA A 218 -0.70 -9.56 12.76
CA ALA A 218 -2.13 -9.59 12.48
C ALA A 218 -2.93 -10.08 13.69
N HIS A 219 -2.48 -11.16 14.33
CA HIS A 219 -3.03 -11.64 15.60
C HIS A 219 -3.08 -10.54 16.66
N ALA A 220 -1.93 -9.91 16.94
CA ALA A 220 -1.82 -8.89 17.96
C ALA A 220 -2.77 -7.69 17.69
N HIS A 221 -2.84 -7.24 16.44
CA HIS A 221 -3.69 -6.08 16.08
C HIS A 221 -5.18 -6.43 16.05
N MET A 222 -5.56 -7.62 15.62
CA MET A 222 -6.95 -8.06 15.75
C MET A 222 -7.35 -8.14 17.21
N GLN A 223 -6.52 -8.75 18.06
CA GLN A 223 -6.81 -8.94 19.48
C GLN A 223 -6.92 -7.61 20.24
N ILE A 224 -5.94 -6.70 20.09
CA ILE A 224 -6.00 -5.39 20.75
C ILE A 224 -7.22 -4.58 20.29
N THR A 225 -7.61 -4.71 19.02
CA THR A 225 -8.79 -4.03 18.48
C THR A 225 -10.07 -4.57 19.12
N PHE A 226 -10.23 -5.90 19.21
CA PHE A 226 -11.36 -6.49 19.91
C PHE A 226 -11.40 -6.06 21.37
N GLU A 227 -10.28 -6.12 22.09
CA GLU A 227 -10.21 -5.71 23.49
C GLU A 227 -10.56 -4.24 23.71
N LYS A 228 -10.02 -3.35 22.86
CA LYS A 228 -10.29 -1.91 22.98
C LYS A 228 -11.73 -1.54 22.65
N VAL A 229 -12.28 -2.10 21.58
CA VAL A 229 -13.61 -1.72 21.13
C VAL A 229 -14.72 -2.40 21.92
N LEU A 230 -14.56 -3.68 22.26
CA LEU A 230 -15.59 -4.42 23.01
C LEU A 230 -15.45 -4.26 24.53
N GLY A 231 -14.28 -3.94 25.04
CA GLY A 231 -13.91 -4.02 26.45
C GLY A 231 -13.17 -5.33 26.75
N LYS A 232 -12.03 -5.24 27.42
CA LYS A 232 -11.15 -6.39 27.69
C LYS A 232 -11.86 -7.52 28.43
N ASP A 233 -12.69 -7.21 29.39
CA ASP A 233 -13.43 -8.20 30.20
C ASP A 233 -14.52 -8.95 29.42
N ARG A 234 -14.91 -8.44 28.26
CA ARG A 234 -15.90 -9.05 27.35
C ARG A 234 -15.26 -9.95 26.29
N VAL A 235 -13.94 -9.94 26.14
CA VAL A 235 -13.22 -10.74 25.14
C VAL A 235 -12.54 -11.93 25.83
N GLU A 236 -12.88 -13.14 25.40
CA GLU A 236 -12.25 -14.37 25.86
C GLU A 236 -11.53 -15.08 24.71
N VAL A 237 -10.21 -15.17 24.77
CA VAL A 237 -9.44 -15.99 23.84
C VAL A 237 -9.55 -17.45 24.28
N VAL A 238 -10.13 -18.29 23.45
CA VAL A 238 -10.41 -19.71 23.76
C VAL A 238 -9.49 -20.70 23.07
N TYR A 239 -8.80 -20.27 22.02
CA TYR A 239 -7.81 -21.06 21.29
C TYR A 239 -6.87 -20.17 20.46
N GLU A 240 -5.61 -20.55 20.36
CA GLU A 240 -4.61 -19.89 19.52
C GLU A 240 -3.72 -20.90 18.82
N ALA A 241 -3.50 -20.73 17.53
CA ALA A 241 -2.60 -21.58 16.76
C ALA A 241 -1.81 -20.79 15.70
N PHE A 242 -0.58 -21.20 15.49
CA PHE A 242 0.33 -20.59 14.52
C PHE A 242 0.98 -21.68 13.66
N PRO A 243 0.28 -22.21 12.65
CA PRO A 243 0.87 -23.14 11.69
C PRO A 243 2.01 -22.50 10.90
N GLY A 244 3.06 -23.26 10.61
CA GLY A 244 4.16 -22.78 9.77
C GLY A 244 3.69 -22.48 8.35
N LEU A 245 4.05 -21.29 7.85
CA LEU A 245 3.65 -20.79 6.53
C LEU A 245 3.99 -21.79 5.42
N PHE A 246 2.97 -22.25 4.68
CA PHE A 246 3.04 -23.23 3.58
C PHE A 246 3.68 -24.57 3.94
N LYS A 247 3.74 -24.89 5.23
CA LYS A 247 4.30 -26.15 5.73
C LYS A 247 3.23 -27.16 6.17
N VAL A 248 2.00 -26.68 6.39
CA VAL A 248 0.88 -27.50 6.84
C VAL A 248 -0.01 -27.87 5.66
N THR A 249 -0.18 -29.16 5.40
CA THR A 249 -1.08 -29.68 4.37
C THR A 249 -2.36 -30.26 4.97
N ASP A 250 -2.30 -30.73 6.22
CA ASP A 250 -3.44 -31.24 6.99
C ASP A 250 -3.76 -30.32 8.16
N PHE A 251 -4.86 -29.59 8.03
CA PHE A 251 -5.37 -28.68 9.05
C PHE A 251 -6.36 -29.33 10.02
N THR A 252 -6.64 -30.63 9.87
CA THR A 252 -7.60 -31.38 10.72
C THR A 252 -7.35 -31.20 12.21
N PRO A 253 -6.09 -31.30 12.75
CA PRO A 253 -5.84 -31.11 14.17
C PRO A 253 -6.26 -29.72 14.66
N TYR A 254 -5.96 -28.67 13.89
CA TYR A 254 -6.35 -27.29 14.24
C TYR A 254 -7.87 -27.11 14.19
N ILE A 255 -8.53 -27.63 13.15
CA ILE A 255 -9.98 -27.54 12.95
C ILE A 255 -10.74 -28.20 14.11
N THR A 256 -10.31 -29.39 14.55
CA THR A 256 -10.95 -30.12 15.62
C THR A 256 -10.84 -29.39 16.97
N GLU A 257 -9.66 -28.85 17.29
CA GLU A 257 -9.44 -28.05 18.52
C GLU A 257 -10.24 -26.73 18.50
N ILE A 258 -10.29 -26.04 17.37
CA ILE A 258 -11.09 -24.83 17.18
C ILE A 258 -12.58 -25.16 17.46
N ILE A 259 -13.12 -26.22 16.86
CA ILE A 259 -14.51 -26.63 17.09
C ILE A 259 -14.74 -26.99 18.56
N ALA A 260 -13.82 -27.72 19.19
CA ALA A 260 -13.93 -28.11 20.60
C ALA A 260 -13.92 -26.91 21.56
N SER A 261 -13.20 -25.83 21.23
CA SER A 261 -13.12 -24.62 22.02
C SER A 261 -14.39 -23.75 21.95
N LYS A 262 -15.31 -24.02 21.02
CA LYS A 262 -16.63 -23.35 20.85
C LYS A 262 -16.50 -21.82 20.79
N PRO A 263 -15.76 -21.24 19.89
CA PRO A 263 -15.69 -19.78 19.75
C PRO A 263 -16.92 -19.21 19.05
N ASP A 264 -17.23 -17.95 19.28
CA ASP A 264 -18.16 -17.19 18.47
C ASP A 264 -17.53 -16.80 17.13
N ILE A 265 -16.22 -16.50 17.18
CA ILE A 265 -15.41 -16.01 16.06
C ILE A 265 -14.12 -16.83 15.94
N LEU A 266 -13.75 -17.16 14.71
CA LEU A 266 -12.41 -17.60 14.35
C LEU A 266 -11.72 -16.49 13.57
N ALA A 267 -10.78 -15.82 14.20
CA ALA A 267 -9.96 -14.77 13.58
C ALA A 267 -8.74 -15.39 12.87
N SER A 268 -8.46 -14.94 11.64
CA SER A 268 -7.41 -15.54 10.82
C SER A 268 -6.72 -14.51 9.91
N SER A 269 -5.44 -14.74 9.69
CA SER A 269 -4.65 -14.09 8.63
C SER A 269 -3.95 -15.11 7.71
N LEU A 270 -4.47 -16.33 7.63
CA LEU A 270 -4.01 -17.32 6.63
C LEU A 270 -4.22 -16.75 5.23
N TRP A 271 -3.27 -17.03 4.33
CA TRP A 271 -3.28 -16.54 2.96
C TRP A 271 -2.72 -17.56 1.97
N GLY A 272 -2.85 -17.29 0.67
CA GLY A 272 -2.34 -18.14 -0.39
C GLY A 272 -2.88 -19.57 -0.29
N ALA A 273 -2.01 -20.56 -0.45
CA ALA A 273 -2.41 -21.97 -0.37
C ALA A 273 -2.93 -22.37 1.02
N ASP A 274 -2.45 -21.73 2.10
CA ASP A 274 -2.85 -22.11 3.46
C ASP A 274 -4.32 -21.79 3.73
N VAL A 275 -4.81 -20.60 3.35
CA VAL A 275 -6.22 -20.26 3.54
C VAL A 275 -7.13 -21.16 2.69
N VAL A 276 -6.70 -21.47 1.46
CA VAL A 276 -7.47 -22.36 0.56
C VAL A 276 -7.57 -23.76 1.11
N ASN A 277 -6.44 -24.32 1.57
CA ASN A 277 -6.40 -25.65 2.18
C ASN A 277 -7.20 -25.71 3.48
N PHE A 278 -7.07 -24.68 4.32
CA PHE A 278 -7.79 -24.58 5.58
C PHE A 278 -9.31 -24.58 5.34
N TYR A 279 -9.83 -23.64 4.54
CA TYR A 279 -11.29 -23.53 4.41
C TYR A 279 -11.92 -24.74 3.75
N LYS A 280 -11.27 -25.35 2.75
CA LYS A 280 -11.77 -26.58 2.10
C LYS A 280 -11.87 -27.74 3.06
N GLN A 281 -10.89 -27.94 3.94
CA GLN A 281 -10.94 -28.96 4.98
C GLN A 281 -12.00 -28.60 6.04
N ALA A 282 -12.04 -27.35 6.49
CA ALA A 282 -12.99 -26.87 7.48
C ALA A 282 -14.45 -27.01 7.07
N LEU A 283 -14.77 -26.89 5.76
CA LEU A 283 -16.09 -27.19 5.21
C LEU A 283 -16.51 -28.62 5.52
N GLY A 284 -15.61 -29.59 5.33
CA GLY A 284 -15.89 -31.01 5.61
C GLY A 284 -16.20 -31.33 7.08
N TYR A 285 -15.76 -30.48 8.01
CA TYR A 285 -16.02 -30.59 9.46
C TYR A 285 -17.19 -29.73 9.95
N GLY A 286 -17.86 -28.99 9.07
CA GLY A 286 -18.97 -28.10 9.43
C GLY A 286 -18.55 -26.97 10.36
N LEU A 287 -17.29 -26.48 10.25
CA LEU A 287 -16.77 -25.42 11.10
C LEU A 287 -17.54 -24.12 10.90
N PHE A 288 -17.82 -23.75 9.67
CA PHE A 288 -18.46 -22.48 9.29
C PHE A 288 -19.93 -22.39 9.70
N GLU A 289 -20.56 -23.52 10.02
CA GLU A 289 -21.93 -23.57 10.59
C GLU A 289 -21.95 -23.26 12.08
N LYS A 290 -20.81 -23.43 12.76
CA LYS A 290 -20.70 -23.34 14.22
C LYS A 290 -20.21 -21.97 14.71
N MET A 291 -19.46 -21.25 13.88
CA MET A 291 -18.83 -19.98 14.24
C MET A 291 -18.68 -19.06 13.04
N ARG A 292 -18.41 -17.77 13.29
CA ARG A 292 -18.09 -16.82 12.21
C ARG A 292 -16.59 -16.78 11.97
N PHE A 293 -16.17 -17.02 10.74
CA PHE A 293 -14.80 -16.80 10.31
C PHE A 293 -14.59 -15.32 10.02
N VAL A 294 -13.49 -14.77 10.52
CA VAL A 294 -13.08 -13.37 10.32
C VAL A 294 -11.66 -13.38 9.80
N SER A 295 -11.50 -13.09 8.51
CA SER A 295 -10.20 -13.08 7.85
C SER A 295 -9.77 -11.67 7.50
N CYS A 296 -8.47 -11.37 7.68
CA CYS A 296 -7.90 -10.12 7.20
C CYS A 296 -7.97 -10.01 5.67
N ILE A 297 -7.77 -11.11 4.95
CA ILE A 297 -7.40 -11.06 3.52
C ILE A 297 -7.92 -12.23 2.66
N ALA A 298 -8.80 -13.09 3.16
CA ALA A 298 -9.18 -14.32 2.41
C ALA A 298 -9.70 -14.08 0.99
N HIS A 299 -10.44 -12.99 0.75
CA HIS A 299 -10.99 -12.63 -0.55
C HIS A 299 -10.09 -11.72 -1.39
N ALA A 300 -9.10 -11.09 -0.77
CA ALA A 300 -8.16 -10.24 -1.48
C ALA A 300 -7.04 -11.02 -2.15
N ALA A 301 -6.81 -12.18 -1.58
CA ALA A 301 -5.58 -12.92 -1.65
C ALA A 301 -5.60 -14.05 -2.62
N SER A 302 -6.65 -14.23 -3.39
CA SER A 302 -6.75 -15.44 -4.17
C SER A 302 -7.45 -15.16 -5.49
N PRO A 303 -6.95 -15.75 -6.58
CA PRO A 303 -7.74 -15.80 -7.80
C PRO A 303 -9.15 -16.25 -7.47
N ALA A 304 -10.12 -15.74 -8.19
CA ALA A 304 -11.54 -16.03 -7.98
C ALA A 304 -11.85 -17.53 -7.84
N GLU A 305 -11.13 -18.35 -8.58
CA GLU A 305 -11.26 -19.80 -8.53
C GLU A 305 -10.86 -20.40 -7.17
N ALA A 306 -9.94 -19.77 -6.46
CA ALA A 306 -9.49 -20.26 -5.16
C ALA A 306 -10.51 -20.02 -4.05
N VAL A 307 -11.40 -19.04 -4.22
CA VAL A 307 -12.49 -18.72 -3.28
C VAL A 307 -13.87 -19.12 -3.81
N LYS A 308 -13.94 -19.91 -4.87
CA LYS A 308 -15.19 -20.31 -5.52
C LYS A 308 -16.22 -20.88 -4.56
N ASP A 309 -15.78 -21.77 -3.68
CA ASP A 309 -16.65 -22.51 -2.75
C ASP A 309 -16.55 -21.95 -1.31
N PHE A 310 -16.04 -20.72 -1.14
CA PHE A 310 -15.93 -20.12 0.18
C PHE A 310 -17.34 -19.88 0.76
N PRO A 311 -17.61 -20.25 2.02
CA PRO A 311 -18.95 -20.22 2.59
C PRO A 311 -19.48 -18.80 2.78
N ASP A 312 -20.81 -18.66 2.67
CA ASP A 312 -21.52 -17.38 2.86
C ASP A 312 -21.57 -16.94 4.33
N GLY A 313 -21.67 -15.64 4.56
CA GLY A 313 -21.96 -15.06 5.89
C GLY A 313 -20.74 -14.87 6.78
N HIS A 314 -19.54 -14.95 6.26
CA HIS A 314 -18.28 -14.75 6.99
C HIS A 314 -17.66 -13.40 6.67
N ILE A 315 -16.78 -12.90 7.53
CA ILE A 315 -16.15 -11.60 7.38
C ILE A 315 -14.81 -11.76 6.67
N ALA A 316 -14.58 -10.95 5.66
CA ALA A 316 -13.27 -10.84 5.04
C ALA A 316 -12.91 -9.38 4.80
N GLY A 317 -11.67 -9.04 5.14
CA GLY A 317 -11.00 -7.80 4.76
C GLY A 317 -10.17 -7.98 3.51
N VAL A 318 -9.63 -6.86 3.03
CA VAL A 318 -8.72 -6.81 1.89
C VAL A 318 -7.59 -5.83 2.15
N HIS A 319 -6.39 -6.13 1.68
CA HIS A 319 -5.22 -5.24 1.74
C HIS A 319 -5.40 -3.91 1.02
N ALA A 320 -6.23 -3.91 0.01
CA ALA A 320 -6.61 -2.75 -0.76
C ALA A 320 -8.12 -2.78 -0.96
N ASN A 321 -8.68 -1.76 -1.54
CA ASN A 321 -10.08 -1.74 -1.89
C ASN A 321 -10.45 -2.96 -2.74
N TYR A 322 -11.60 -3.56 -2.47
CA TYR A 322 -12.14 -4.66 -3.24
C TYR A 322 -12.79 -4.11 -4.52
N PHE A 323 -11.94 -3.68 -5.40
CA PHE A 323 -12.16 -2.70 -6.44
C PHE A 323 -13.22 -3.07 -7.48
N PHE A 324 -13.39 -4.33 -7.85
CA PHE A 324 -14.37 -4.68 -8.88
C PHE A 324 -15.80 -4.89 -8.35
N LEU A 325 -15.97 -4.96 -7.03
CA LEU A 325 -17.28 -5.15 -6.39
C LEU A 325 -17.70 -4.00 -5.47
N TYR A 326 -16.77 -3.13 -5.13
CA TYR A 326 -17.09 -1.98 -4.28
C TYR A 326 -17.88 -0.93 -5.09
N PRO A 327 -19.13 -0.60 -4.70
CA PRO A 327 -20.04 0.18 -5.56
C PRO A 327 -19.53 1.55 -5.98
N GLU A 328 -18.78 2.24 -5.10
CA GLU A 328 -18.23 3.56 -5.40
C GLU A 328 -17.13 3.49 -6.46
N TRP A 329 -16.26 2.49 -6.38
CA TRP A 329 -15.11 2.34 -7.24
C TRP A 329 -15.39 1.48 -8.49
N ALA A 330 -16.39 0.58 -8.45
CA ALA A 330 -16.78 -0.23 -9.60
C ALA A 330 -17.27 0.62 -10.79
N ARG A 331 -17.74 1.83 -10.53
CA ARG A 331 -18.15 2.78 -11.57
C ARG A 331 -17.05 3.74 -11.99
N TYR A 332 -15.93 3.73 -11.29
CA TYR A 332 -14.81 4.62 -11.54
C TYR A 332 -14.09 4.21 -12.84
N PRO A 333 -13.86 5.11 -13.82
CA PRO A 333 -13.35 4.72 -15.13
C PRO A 333 -12.02 3.98 -15.11
N ILE A 334 -11.10 4.38 -14.22
CA ILE A 334 -9.79 3.73 -14.07
C ILE A 334 -9.96 2.30 -13.57
N ASN A 335 -10.84 2.09 -12.57
CA ASN A 335 -11.12 0.76 -12.06
C ASN A 335 -11.72 -0.14 -13.14
N LYS A 336 -12.73 0.36 -13.85
CA LYS A 336 -13.39 -0.38 -14.92
C LYS A 336 -12.39 -0.79 -16.00
N ALA A 337 -11.58 0.16 -16.47
CA ALA A 337 -10.56 -0.12 -17.49
C ALA A 337 -9.55 -1.18 -17.03
N PHE A 338 -9.05 -1.06 -15.80
CA PHE A 338 -8.12 -2.04 -15.22
C PHE A 338 -8.72 -3.44 -15.18
N VAL A 339 -9.92 -3.60 -14.63
CA VAL A 339 -10.59 -4.91 -14.50
C VAL A 339 -10.83 -5.53 -15.87
N GLU A 340 -11.37 -4.76 -16.83
CA GLU A 340 -11.65 -5.24 -18.20
C GLU A 340 -10.37 -5.60 -18.96
N ASN A 341 -9.31 -4.79 -18.86
CA ASN A 341 -8.03 -5.04 -19.52
C ASN A 341 -7.31 -6.24 -18.91
N TYR A 342 -7.31 -6.34 -17.57
CA TYR A 342 -6.72 -7.47 -16.88
C TYR A 342 -7.43 -8.78 -17.27
N TYR A 343 -8.77 -8.81 -17.22
CA TYR A 343 -9.55 -9.98 -17.63
C TYR A 343 -9.32 -10.35 -19.10
N ARG A 344 -9.30 -9.37 -20.00
CA ARG A 344 -9.01 -9.60 -21.44
C ARG A 344 -7.63 -10.19 -21.64
N ARG A 345 -6.65 -9.75 -20.86
CA ARG A 345 -5.24 -10.17 -21.01
C ARG A 345 -4.98 -11.54 -20.40
N TRP A 346 -5.58 -11.84 -19.25
CA TRP A 346 -5.22 -13.01 -18.44
C TRP A 346 -6.34 -14.04 -18.27
N GLY A 347 -7.57 -13.75 -18.63
CA GLY A 347 -8.72 -14.66 -18.55
C GLY A 347 -9.24 -14.88 -17.13
N THR A 348 -8.78 -14.09 -16.16
CA THR A 348 -9.21 -14.12 -14.76
C THR A 348 -9.38 -12.72 -14.23
N TYR A 349 -10.10 -12.56 -13.11
CA TYR A 349 -10.25 -11.27 -12.47
C TYR A 349 -9.00 -10.88 -11.68
N PRO A 350 -8.71 -9.55 -11.60
CA PRO A 350 -7.58 -9.07 -10.80
C PRO A 350 -7.86 -9.23 -9.29
N ASP A 351 -6.79 -9.18 -8.51
CA ASP A 351 -6.80 -9.20 -7.05
C ASP A 351 -5.97 -8.03 -6.48
N SER A 352 -5.84 -7.94 -5.16
CA SER A 352 -5.08 -6.86 -4.52
C SER A 352 -3.61 -6.79 -4.94
N PRO A 353 -2.85 -7.90 -5.02
CA PRO A 353 -1.47 -7.86 -5.49
C PRO A 353 -1.31 -7.37 -6.92
N SER A 354 -2.24 -7.75 -7.81
CA SER A 354 -2.21 -7.28 -9.20
C SER A 354 -2.50 -5.78 -9.31
N GLU A 355 -3.46 -5.28 -8.54
CA GLU A 355 -3.74 -3.84 -8.46
C GLU A 355 -2.55 -3.07 -7.89
N GLY A 356 -1.96 -3.55 -6.80
CA GLY A 356 -0.80 -2.91 -6.18
C GLY A 356 0.40 -2.79 -7.12
N ALA A 357 0.70 -3.86 -7.88
CA ALA A 357 1.79 -3.85 -8.85
C ALA A 357 1.51 -2.95 -10.06
N TYR A 358 0.26 -2.96 -10.54
CA TYR A 358 -0.19 -2.04 -11.58
C TYR A 358 0.02 -0.58 -11.17
N VAL A 359 -0.43 -0.24 -9.95
CA VAL A 359 -0.24 1.11 -9.39
C VAL A 359 1.23 1.47 -9.20
N ALA A 360 2.08 0.54 -8.77
CA ALA A 360 3.51 0.80 -8.59
C ALA A 360 4.18 1.31 -9.88
N VAL A 361 3.88 0.67 -11.01
CA VAL A 361 4.41 1.08 -12.32
C VAL A 361 3.87 2.45 -12.73
N TYR A 362 2.57 2.70 -12.56
CA TYR A 362 1.99 4.02 -12.85
C TYR A 362 2.46 5.11 -11.88
N MET A 363 2.76 4.76 -10.64
CA MET A 363 3.34 5.69 -9.66
C MET A 363 4.72 6.16 -10.10
N TYR A 364 5.57 5.23 -10.56
CA TYR A 364 6.86 5.57 -11.16
C TYR A 364 6.68 6.50 -12.38
N LYS A 365 5.81 6.12 -13.33
CA LYS A 365 5.50 6.94 -14.51
C LYS A 365 5.07 8.36 -14.11
N ASN A 366 4.08 8.48 -13.23
CA ASN A 366 3.53 9.77 -12.84
C ASN A 366 4.58 10.64 -12.14
N ALA A 367 5.46 10.05 -11.33
CA ALA A 367 6.53 10.76 -10.66
C ALA A 367 7.58 11.28 -11.65
N VAL A 368 7.99 10.46 -12.62
CA VAL A 368 8.93 10.87 -13.67
C VAL A 368 8.35 12.00 -14.51
N GLU A 369 7.12 11.85 -15.00
CA GLU A 369 6.46 12.88 -15.83
C GLU A 369 6.28 14.19 -15.08
N ARG A 370 5.86 14.10 -13.81
CA ARG A 370 5.70 15.28 -12.96
C ARG A 370 7.02 15.97 -12.65
N ALA A 371 8.08 15.21 -12.36
CA ALA A 371 9.41 15.76 -12.16
C ALA A 371 9.94 16.43 -13.44
N TYR A 372 9.72 15.79 -14.61
CA TYR A 372 10.07 16.39 -15.90
C TYR A 372 9.34 17.72 -16.17
N GLU A 373 8.05 17.77 -15.88
CA GLU A 373 7.27 19.02 -16.02
C GLU A 373 7.86 20.17 -15.18
N ILE A 374 8.35 19.87 -13.97
CA ILE A 374 8.94 20.85 -13.05
C ILE A 374 10.33 21.25 -13.50
N LEU A 375 11.16 20.32 -13.94
CA LEU A 375 12.60 20.52 -14.20
C LEU A 375 12.91 20.90 -15.65
N GLY A 376 12.06 20.51 -16.60
CA GLY A 376 12.32 20.66 -18.04
C GLY A 376 13.37 19.70 -18.61
N LYS A 377 13.83 18.72 -17.83
CA LYS A 377 14.81 17.70 -18.20
C LYS A 377 14.44 16.34 -17.62
N TRP A 378 15.08 15.27 -18.13
CA TRP A 378 14.91 13.94 -17.53
C TRP A 378 15.33 13.98 -16.05
N PRO A 379 14.47 13.54 -15.10
CA PRO A 379 14.76 13.63 -13.68
C PRO A 379 15.79 12.59 -13.25
N GLU A 380 16.65 12.97 -12.32
CA GLU A 380 17.48 12.06 -11.56
C GLU A 380 16.62 11.32 -10.50
N VAL A 381 17.14 10.22 -9.94
CA VAL A 381 16.39 9.41 -8.94
C VAL A 381 15.93 10.26 -7.75
N ASP A 382 16.76 11.20 -7.29
CA ASP A 382 16.41 12.10 -6.18
C ASP A 382 15.24 13.03 -6.51
N ASP A 383 15.11 13.46 -7.74
CA ASP A 383 14.00 14.30 -8.19
C ASP A 383 12.69 13.48 -8.23
N ILE A 384 12.79 12.21 -8.64
CA ILE A 384 11.66 11.27 -8.64
C ILE A 384 11.22 11.02 -7.19
N ILE A 385 12.15 10.75 -6.27
CA ILE A 385 11.87 10.53 -4.85
C ILE A 385 11.16 11.73 -4.23
N LYS A 386 11.68 12.94 -4.43
CA LYS A 386 11.05 14.18 -3.94
C LYS A 386 9.65 14.39 -4.50
N THR A 387 9.41 13.95 -5.73
CA THR A 387 8.09 14.03 -6.35
C THR A 387 7.13 13.00 -5.79
N LEU A 388 7.63 11.81 -5.41
CA LEU A 388 6.84 10.76 -4.78
C LEU A 388 6.39 11.12 -3.36
N GLU A 389 7.26 11.79 -2.57
CA GLU A 389 6.94 12.18 -1.19
C GLU A 389 5.73 13.11 -1.12
N GLY A 390 4.67 12.68 -0.46
CA GLY A 390 3.40 13.42 -0.34
C GLY A 390 2.51 13.38 -1.59
N MET A 391 2.90 12.66 -2.64
CA MET A 391 2.09 12.51 -3.85
C MET A 391 0.84 11.68 -3.56
N THR A 392 -0.26 12.05 -4.21
CA THR A 392 -1.46 11.23 -4.28
C THR A 392 -1.66 10.75 -5.72
N VAL A 393 -1.72 9.44 -5.90
CA VAL A 393 -1.99 8.79 -7.19
C VAL A 393 -3.40 8.22 -7.18
N TYR A 394 -4.10 8.34 -8.28
CA TYR A 394 -5.42 7.71 -8.45
C TYR A 394 -5.24 6.39 -9.20
N GLY A 395 -5.35 5.30 -8.45
CA GLY A 395 -5.31 3.93 -8.97
C GLY A 395 -6.72 3.33 -9.16
N PRO A 396 -6.80 2.07 -9.60
CA PRO A 396 -8.06 1.33 -9.70
C PRO A 396 -8.84 1.28 -8.39
N ALA A 397 -8.15 1.14 -7.27
CA ALA A 397 -8.74 1.10 -5.93
C ALA A 397 -8.97 2.50 -5.32
N GLY A 398 -8.89 3.56 -6.10
CA GLY A 398 -9.07 4.93 -5.63
C GLY A 398 -7.78 5.69 -5.33
N PRO A 399 -7.85 6.74 -4.51
CA PRO A 399 -6.69 7.54 -4.18
C PRO A 399 -5.72 6.78 -3.27
N ILE A 400 -4.43 6.89 -3.58
CA ILE A 400 -3.33 6.30 -2.84
C ILE A 400 -2.37 7.43 -2.47
N HIS A 401 -2.18 7.64 -1.18
CA HIS A 401 -1.30 8.70 -0.68
C HIS A 401 0.04 8.14 -0.20
N VAL A 402 1.14 8.72 -0.67
CA VAL A 402 2.50 8.42 -0.23
C VAL A 402 2.85 9.28 0.98
N ARG A 403 3.07 8.68 2.12
CA ARG A 403 3.46 9.41 3.34
C ARG A 403 4.86 10.03 3.18
N ALA A 404 4.98 11.33 3.48
CA ALA A 404 6.25 12.05 3.41
C ALA A 404 7.00 12.07 4.76
N GLY A 405 6.29 12.00 5.87
CA GLY A 405 6.86 12.11 7.22
C GLY A 405 6.84 10.80 8.00
N LYS A 406 7.56 10.80 9.14
CA LYS A 406 7.62 9.69 10.11
C LYS A 406 6.41 9.69 11.06
N PRO A 407 6.05 8.54 11.68
CA PRO A 407 6.57 7.20 11.38
C PRO A 407 6.03 6.67 10.05
N ASN A 408 6.63 5.59 9.57
CA ASN A 408 6.22 4.91 8.32
C ASN A 408 6.31 5.82 7.07
N LYS A 409 7.38 6.63 6.98
CA LYS A 409 7.70 7.39 5.76
C LYS A 409 7.72 6.45 4.54
N HIS A 410 7.26 6.92 3.38
CA HIS A 410 7.14 6.17 2.11
C HIS A 410 6.15 4.99 2.12
N GLN A 411 5.39 4.81 3.21
CA GLN A 411 4.24 3.94 3.20
C GLN A 411 3.10 4.59 2.42
N CYS A 412 2.54 3.86 1.46
CA CYS A 412 1.30 4.29 0.80
C CYS A 412 0.08 3.81 1.59
N TYR A 413 -0.97 4.60 1.59
CA TYR A 413 -2.20 4.32 2.32
C TYR A 413 -3.43 4.42 1.43
N LYS A 414 -4.33 3.46 1.60
CA LYS A 414 -5.68 3.40 1.03
C LYS A 414 -6.65 3.05 2.15
N ASP A 415 -7.90 3.46 2.03
CA ASP A 415 -8.94 3.01 2.97
C ASP A 415 -9.10 1.48 2.91
N GLY A 416 -9.33 0.88 4.08
CA GLY A 416 -9.61 -0.55 4.18
C GLY A 416 -11.05 -0.87 3.76
N ILE A 417 -11.26 -2.05 3.19
CA ILE A 417 -12.59 -2.57 2.87
C ILE A 417 -12.78 -3.89 3.60
N VAL A 418 -13.94 -4.04 4.25
CA VAL A 418 -14.36 -5.27 4.91
C VAL A 418 -15.80 -5.56 4.51
N GLY A 419 -16.10 -6.80 4.18
CA GLY A 419 -17.43 -7.21 3.77
C GLY A 419 -17.81 -8.61 4.27
N ILE A 420 -18.99 -9.05 3.88
CA ILE A 420 -19.53 -10.37 4.18
C ILE A 420 -19.37 -11.24 2.94
N SER A 421 -18.79 -12.43 3.10
CA SER A 421 -18.68 -13.40 2.01
C SER A 421 -20.06 -13.84 1.52
N LYS A 422 -20.25 -13.84 0.20
CA LYS A 422 -21.49 -14.27 -0.44
C LYS A 422 -21.21 -14.79 -1.84
N TYR A 423 -21.73 -15.96 -2.16
CA TYR A 423 -21.68 -16.47 -3.52
C TYR A 423 -22.47 -15.56 -4.47
N ASP A 424 -21.90 -15.21 -5.59
CA ASP A 424 -22.54 -14.45 -6.67
C ASP A 424 -22.57 -15.27 -7.96
N PRO A 425 -23.77 -15.64 -8.46
CA PRO A 425 -23.89 -16.45 -9.66
C PRO A 425 -23.44 -15.71 -10.93
N THR A 426 -23.37 -14.39 -10.93
CA THR A 426 -22.88 -13.59 -12.06
C THR A 426 -21.39 -13.81 -12.27
N TYR A 427 -20.63 -13.93 -11.17
CA TYR A 427 -19.19 -14.17 -11.19
C TYR A 427 -18.84 -15.65 -11.09
N GLY A 428 -19.73 -16.50 -10.51
CA GLY A 428 -19.49 -17.91 -10.29
C GLY A 428 -18.55 -18.24 -9.12
N PHE A 429 -18.35 -17.28 -8.20
CA PHE A 429 -17.52 -17.44 -7.01
C PHE A 429 -17.99 -16.55 -5.85
N SER A 430 -17.40 -16.70 -4.65
CA SER A 430 -17.71 -15.89 -3.48
C SER A 430 -17.10 -14.50 -3.59
N ILE A 431 -17.92 -13.49 -3.31
CA ILE A 431 -17.56 -12.06 -3.32
C ILE A 431 -17.72 -11.46 -1.92
N LEU A 432 -17.31 -10.21 -1.76
CA LEU A 432 -17.67 -9.40 -0.59
C LEU A 432 -18.97 -8.64 -0.84
N ALA A 433 -20.04 -9.05 -0.14
CA ALA A 433 -21.30 -8.33 -0.12
C ALA A 433 -21.32 -7.31 1.02
N ASN A 434 -22.13 -6.25 0.85
CA ASN A 434 -22.28 -5.19 1.85
C ASN A 434 -20.95 -4.65 2.39
N PRO A 435 -20.00 -4.31 1.52
CA PRO A 435 -18.70 -3.84 1.97
C PRO A 435 -18.85 -2.51 2.72
N ILE A 436 -18.06 -2.35 3.78
CA ILE A 436 -17.91 -1.11 4.51
C ILE A 436 -16.49 -0.59 4.35
N THR A 437 -16.36 0.71 4.23
CA THR A 437 -15.06 1.39 4.20
C THR A 437 -14.60 1.70 5.62
N ILE A 438 -13.35 1.37 5.91
CA ILE A 438 -12.67 1.74 7.14
C ILE A 438 -11.63 2.83 6.80
N PRO A 439 -11.85 4.08 7.24
CA PRO A 439 -10.93 5.16 6.94
C PRO A 439 -9.52 4.88 7.49
N ILE A 440 -8.54 4.82 6.60
CA ILE A 440 -7.16 4.45 6.95
C ILE A 440 -6.57 5.36 8.02
N SER A 441 -6.90 6.64 8.01
CA SER A 441 -6.45 7.63 9.00
C SER A 441 -6.92 7.36 10.43
N LYS A 442 -7.92 6.48 10.61
CA LYS A 442 -8.45 6.09 11.91
C LYS A 442 -7.81 4.84 12.49
N ILE A 443 -7.11 4.07 11.67
CA ILE A 443 -6.56 2.77 12.01
C ILE A 443 -5.05 2.66 11.82
N THR A 444 -4.40 3.76 11.45
CA THR A 444 -2.94 3.84 11.31
C THR A 444 -2.37 4.94 12.18
N VAL A 445 -1.16 4.74 12.64
CA VAL A 445 -0.42 5.72 13.43
C VAL A 445 -0.35 7.04 12.68
N PRO A 446 -0.77 8.17 13.28
CA PRO A 446 -0.71 9.47 12.61
C PRO A 446 0.73 9.92 12.39
N GLU A 447 0.94 10.74 11.36
CA GLU A 447 2.24 11.37 11.10
C GLU A 447 2.61 12.27 12.28
N GLY A 448 3.88 12.24 12.67
CA GLY A 448 4.39 12.99 13.83
C GLY A 448 4.13 12.35 15.18
N TRP A 449 3.55 11.14 15.25
CA TRP A 449 3.43 10.43 16.53
C TRP A 449 4.80 9.89 16.99
N GLU A 450 5.20 10.25 18.21
CA GLU A 450 6.55 9.97 18.75
C GLU A 450 6.60 8.81 19.77
N GLY A 451 5.60 7.93 19.78
CA GLY A 451 5.61 6.76 20.66
C GLY A 451 6.68 5.71 20.29
N THR A 452 6.85 4.73 21.16
CA THR A 452 7.76 3.60 20.93
C THR A 452 6.96 2.33 20.62
N PRO A 453 7.54 1.38 19.86
CA PRO A 453 6.91 0.08 19.64
C PRO A 453 6.60 -0.64 20.95
N ASP A 454 5.48 -1.35 21.00
CA ASP A 454 5.13 -2.18 22.15
C ASP A 454 6.14 -3.32 22.31
N PRO A 455 6.65 -3.59 23.54
CA PRO A 455 7.66 -4.63 23.76
C PRO A 455 7.22 -6.06 23.40
N LYS A 456 5.90 -6.32 23.40
CA LYS A 456 5.35 -7.66 23.11
C LYS A 456 4.92 -7.80 21.64
N ALA A 457 4.19 -6.83 21.15
CA ALA A 457 3.70 -6.83 19.75
C ALA A 457 4.75 -6.29 18.76
N GLY A 458 5.74 -5.53 19.23
CA GLY A 458 6.86 -5.03 18.44
C GLY A 458 6.51 -3.92 17.45
N THR A 459 5.30 -3.34 17.51
CA THR A 459 4.83 -2.33 16.53
C THR A 459 4.40 -1.03 17.19
N LEU A 460 4.58 0.08 16.46
CA LEU A 460 4.08 1.40 16.84
C LEU A 460 2.55 1.45 16.87
N ALA A 461 1.91 0.78 15.92
CA ALA A 461 0.46 0.75 15.83
C ALA A 461 -0.20 0.13 17.07
N TYR A 462 0.37 -0.94 17.61
CA TYR A 462 -0.13 -1.54 18.85
C TYR A 462 -0.05 -0.56 20.02
N SER A 463 1.10 0.10 20.19
CA SER A 463 1.31 1.12 21.22
C SER A 463 0.32 2.28 21.08
N TRP A 464 0.14 2.77 19.84
CA TRP A 464 -0.78 3.86 19.55
C TRP A 464 -2.22 3.50 19.90
N ILE A 465 -2.72 2.35 19.44
CA ILE A 465 -4.06 1.85 19.77
C ILE A 465 -4.20 1.72 21.29
N SER A 466 -3.24 1.06 21.95
CA SER A 466 -3.26 0.83 23.39
C SER A 466 -3.33 2.13 24.21
N GLN A 467 -2.61 3.18 23.78
CA GLN A 467 -2.50 4.44 24.53
C GLN A 467 -3.59 5.44 24.17
N THR A 468 -4.11 5.43 22.94
CA THR A 468 -4.96 6.53 22.46
C THR A 468 -6.42 6.16 22.27
N TRP A 469 -6.74 4.88 22.01
CA TRP A 469 -8.12 4.48 21.83
C TRP A 469 -8.83 4.33 23.18
N ARG A 470 -10.07 4.77 23.22
CA ARG A 470 -10.93 4.61 24.40
C ARG A 470 -11.58 3.24 24.39
N GLU A 471 -11.60 2.59 25.55
CA GLU A 471 -12.25 1.30 25.71
C GLU A 471 -13.77 1.46 25.57
N GLY A 472 -14.40 0.53 24.84
CA GLY A 472 -15.85 0.54 24.60
C GLY A 472 -16.29 1.49 23.47
N GLU A 473 -15.38 2.18 22.79
CA GLU A 473 -15.70 3.09 21.69
C GLU A 473 -15.19 2.54 20.35
N LEU A 474 -16.03 2.65 19.32
CA LEU A 474 -15.64 2.32 17.95
C LEU A 474 -14.95 3.54 17.33
N PRO A 475 -13.71 3.44 16.82
CA PRO A 475 -12.93 4.59 16.33
C PRO A 475 -13.40 5.15 14.98
N VAL A 476 -14.38 4.49 14.32
CA VAL A 476 -14.85 4.77 12.94
C VAL A 476 -16.38 4.80 12.86
#